data_4491d857b99ff4df7cc03887160bb681
#
_entry.id   4491d857b99ff4df7cc03887160bb681
#
_cell.length_a   1.000
_cell.length_b   1.000
_cell.length_c   1.000
_cell.angle_alpha   90.00
_cell.angle_beta   90.00
_cell.angle_gamma   90.00
#
_symmetry.space_group_name_H-M   'P 1'
#
loop_
_entity.id
_entity.type
_entity.pdbx_description
1 polymer ?
#
loop_
_entity_poly.entity_id
_entity_poly.type
_entity_poly.pdbx_seq_one_letter_code
_entity_poly.pdbx_strand_id
1 'polypeptide(L)'
;WLKCGDQFKVLVGWDGQDDLATLGGLPLLLTEGDYYLETPVSDLQLIGWGMGSYQFNRYKKASRAPARLVMPEGVDSKRVINTTRSVALCRDLINTPAQDMAPSHLEAESRDMAAHFGANISITLGDELLAAGCGAIHAVGRAADDAPRLIDLTWGDENAPKITIV
;
A
#
# COMPACT_ATOMS: atom_id res chain seq x y z
N TRP A 1 10.45 28.14 -6.69
CA TRP A 1 11.82 27.91 -6.23
C TRP A 1 12.49 29.22 -5.85
N LEU A 2 13.05 29.31 -4.67
CA LEU A 2 13.85 30.43 -4.21
C LEU A 2 15.29 29.94 -3.96
N LYS A 3 16.28 30.66 -4.47
CA LYS A 3 17.68 30.41 -4.14
C LYS A 3 18.04 31.17 -2.88
N CYS A 4 18.50 30.47 -1.84
CA CYS A 4 18.91 31.01 -0.55
C CYS A 4 20.35 30.57 -0.27
N GLY A 5 21.35 31.36 -0.69
CA GLY A 5 22.75 30.95 -0.64
C GLY A 5 23.00 29.76 -1.57
N ASP A 6 23.55 28.68 -1.02
CA ASP A 6 23.84 27.43 -1.75
C ASP A 6 22.65 26.44 -1.73
N GLN A 7 21.55 26.79 -1.09
CA GLN A 7 20.36 25.97 -0.99
C GLN A 7 19.22 26.51 -1.86
N PHE A 8 18.32 25.61 -2.24
CA PHE A 8 17.06 25.97 -2.89
C PHE A 8 15.89 25.67 -1.96
N LYS A 9 14.98 26.63 -1.86
CA LYS A 9 13.72 26.47 -1.13
C LYS A 9 12.56 26.35 -2.10
N VAL A 10 11.63 25.48 -1.78
CA VAL A 10 10.34 25.34 -2.46
C VAL A 10 9.27 25.90 -1.55
N LEU A 11 8.51 26.88 -2.04
CA LEU A 11 7.33 27.37 -1.35
C LEU A 11 6.13 26.59 -1.88
N VAL A 12 5.34 26.03 -0.96
CA VAL A 12 4.12 25.30 -1.25
C VAL A 12 2.97 26.08 -0.61
N GLY A 13 1.97 26.44 -1.42
CA GLY A 13 0.73 27.02 -0.92
C GLY A 13 -0.04 25.98 -0.12
N TRP A 14 -0.55 26.37 1.03
CA TRP A 14 -1.35 25.51 1.88
C TRP A 14 -2.56 26.29 2.40
N ASP A 15 -3.74 25.68 2.33
CA ASP A 15 -5.01 26.26 2.76
C ASP A 15 -5.33 26.08 4.25
N GLY A 16 -4.40 25.46 4.99
CA GLY A 16 -4.55 25.17 6.41
C GLY A 16 -5.24 23.84 6.70
N GLN A 17 -5.64 23.09 5.68
CA GLN A 17 -6.27 21.79 5.88
C GLN A 17 -5.23 20.70 6.17
N ASP A 18 -5.56 19.82 7.10
CA ASP A 18 -4.74 18.63 7.39
C ASP A 18 -5.24 17.47 6.55
N ASP A 19 -4.68 17.31 5.36
CA ASP A 19 -5.10 16.29 4.39
C ASP A 19 -3.93 15.64 3.65
N LEU A 20 -4.25 14.59 2.90
CA LEU A 20 -3.30 13.86 2.06
C LEU A 20 -2.83 14.68 0.84
N ALA A 21 -3.64 15.61 0.36
CA ALA A 21 -3.38 16.35 -0.87
C ALA A 21 -2.29 17.41 -0.67
N THR A 22 -2.15 17.95 0.54
CA THR A 22 -1.20 19.02 0.88
C THR A 22 0.21 18.71 0.39
N LEU A 23 0.73 17.53 0.62
CA LEU A 23 2.05 17.10 0.15
C LEU A 23 2.00 16.05 -0.97
N GLY A 24 0.83 15.47 -1.23
CA GLY A 24 0.67 14.32 -2.11
C GLY A 24 1.05 14.57 -3.59
N GLY A 25 0.91 15.79 -4.07
CA GLY A 25 1.31 16.14 -5.44
C GLY A 25 2.81 16.41 -5.64
N LEU A 26 3.55 16.62 -4.56
CA LEU A 26 4.93 17.13 -4.63
C LEU A 26 5.96 16.12 -5.12
N PRO A 27 5.94 14.83 -4.74
CA PRO A 27 7.00 13.89 -5.07
C PRO A 27 7.30 13.78 -6.57
N LEU A 28 6.28 13.83 -7.40
CA LEU A 28 6.41 13.75 -8.86
C LEU A 28 6.44 15.12 -9.55
N LEU A 29 6.15 16.20 -8.84
CA LEU A 29 6.27 17.57 -9.35
C LEU A 29 7.68 18.13 -9.14
N LEU A 30 8.29 17.85 -8.01
CA LEU A 30 9.63 18.31 -7.66
C LEU A 30 10.70 17.53 -8.42
N THR A 31 11.85 18.12 -8.62
CA THR A 31 13.03 17.45 -9.18
C THR A 31 13.51 16.35 -8.24
N GLU A 32 14.14 15.32 -8.78
CA GLU A 32 14.76 14.27 -7.96
C GLU A 32 15.79 14.89 -6.99
N GLY A 33 15.73 14.47 -5.73
CA GLY A 33 16.59 14.96 -4.66
C GLY A 33 15.99 14.72 -3.29
N ASP A 34 16.73 15.08 -2.26
CA ASP A 34 16.28 14.99 -0.87
C ASP A 34 15.73 16.35 -0.42
N TYR A 35 14.55 16.31 0.20
CA TYR A 35 13.84 17.48 0.67
C TYR A 35 13.62 17.42 2.17
N TYR A 36 13.73 18.57 2.81
CA TYR A 36 13.52 18.76 4.24
C TYR A 36 12.37 19.72 4.44
N LEU A 37 11.53 19.48 5.43
CA LEU A 37 10.46 20.39 5.80
C LEU A 37 10.96 21.39 6.85
N GLU A 38 10.69 22.68 6.63
CA GLU A 38 11.01 23.75 7.60
C GLU A 38 9.85 24.01 8.54
N THR A 39 8.64 23.53 8.23
CA THR A 39 7.45 23.68 9.05
C THR A 39 6.96 22.34 9.55
N PRO A 40 6.42 22.24 10.77
CA PRO A 40 5.79 21.03 11.26
C PRO A 40 4.64 20.59 10.35
N VAL A 41 4.52 19.28 10.16
CA VAL A 41 3.45 18.64 9.39
C VAL A 41 2.91 17.46 10.18
N SER A 42 1.71 17.02 9.84
CA SER A 42 1.08 15.84 10.43
C SER A 42 1.54 14.54 9.77
N ASP A 43 1.31 13.42 10.45
CA ASP A 43 1.49 12.08 9.85
C ASP A 43 0.65 11.92 8.58
N LEU A 44 -0.56 12.51 8.54
CA LEU A 44 -1.46 12.43 7.40
C LEU A 44 -0.85 13.08 6.15
N GLN A 45 -0.26 14.26 6.29
CA GLN A 45 0.43 14.95 5.21
C GLN A 45 1.65 14.17 4.73
N LEU A 46 2.41 13.55 5.64
CA LEU A 46 3.55 12.67 5.30
C LEU A 46 3.12 11.40 4.57
N ILE A 47 2.00 10.79 4.97
CA ILE A 47 1.37 9.68 4.25
C ILE A 47 0.98 10.15 2.84
N GLY A 48 0.46 11.38 2.71
CA GLY A 48 0.16 12.00 1.41
C GLY A 48 1.37 12.03 0.49
N TRP A 49 2.53 12.49 0.99
CA TRP A 49 3.79 12.44 0.23
C TRP A 49 4.13 11.02 -0.22
N GLY A 50 4.09 10.05 0.71
CA GLY A 50 4.38 8.66 0.40
C GLY A 50 3.45 8.08 -0.66
N MET A 51 2.15 8.36 -0.55
CA MET A 51 1.15 7.93 -1.54
C MET A 51 1.36 8.58 -2.92
N GLY A 52 1.80 9.84 -2.95
CA GLY A 52 2.12 10.56 -4.17
C GLY A 52 3.42 10.14 -4.84
N SER A 53 4.32 9.48 -4.10
CA SER A 53 5.58 8.92 -4.63
C SER A 53 5.37 7.63 -5.40
N TYR A 54 4.19 7.00 -5.26
CA TYR A 54 3.92 5.69 -5.82
C TYR A 54 3.96 5.69 -7.35
N GLN A 55 4.65 4.71 -7.91
CA GLN A 55 4.70 4.43 -9.34
C GLN A 55 4.61 2.92 -9.57
N PHE A 56 3.69 2.48 -10.41
CA PHE A 56 3.58 1.09 -10.80
C PHE A 56 4.60 0.77 -11.92
N ASN A 57 5.66 0.05 -11.55
CA ASN A 57 6.83 -0.16 -12.41
C ASN A 57 6.98 -1.61 -12.91
N ARG A 58 5.98 -2.48 -12.68
CA ARG A 58 6.07 -3.92 -12.99
C ARG A 58 6.29 -4.18 -14.47
N TYR A 59 5.60 -3.43 -15.34
CA TYR A 59 5.65 -3.64 -16.80
C TYR A 59 6.37 -2.54 -17.55
N LYS A 60 6.50 -1.37 -16.95
CA LYS A 60 7.16 -0.23 -17.58
C LYS A 60 7.97 0.51 -16.55
N LYS A 61 9.26 0.69 -16.84
CA LYS A 61 10.14 1.49 -15.99
C LYS A 61 9.62 2.93 -15.88
N ALA A 62 9.65 3.48 -14.67
CA ALA A 62 9.33 4.87 -14.43
C ALA A 62 10.21 5.80 -15.26
N SER A 63 9.64 6.90 -15.75
CA SER A 63 10.37 7.92 -16.51
C SER A 63 11.35 8.72 -15.63
N ARG A 64 11.08 8.79 -14.33
CA ARG A 64 11.91 9.50 -13.32
C ARG A 64 11.66 8.92 -11.94
N ALA A 65 12.63 9.10 -11.04
CA ALA A 65 12.40 8.85 -9.62
C ALA A 65 11.60 10.00 -8.98
N PRO A 66 10.77 9.72 -7.96
CA PRO A 66 10.13 10.76 -7.17
C PRO A 66 11.15 11.48 -6.29
N ALA A 67 10.86 12.72 -5.93
CA ALA A 67 11.58 13.43 -4.88
C ALA A 67 11.45 12.67 -3.54
N ARG A 68 12.51 12.63 -2.75
CA ARG A 68 12.55 11.97 -1.45
C ARG A 68 12.36 12.99 -0.34
N LEU A 69 11.51 12.68 0.62
CA LEU A 69 11.34 13.49 1.82
C LEU A 69 12.13 12.85 2.96
N VAL A 70 13.01 13.62 3.56
CA VAL A 70 13.68 13.23 4.79
C VAL A 70 12.67 13.32 5.93
N MET A 71 12.49 12.21 6.64
CA MET A 71 11.49 12.11 7.70
C MET A 71 11.79 13.13 8.82
N PRO A 72 10.85 14.01 9.15
CA PRO A 72 11.04 14.97 10.24
C PRO A 72 11.18 14.27 11.59
N GLU A 73 11.85 14.92 12.53
CA GLU A 73 11.89 14.48 13.93
C GLU A 73 10.50 14.63 14.60
N GLY A 74 10.22 13.77 15.57
CA GLY A 74 9.01 13.85 16.40
C GLY A 74 7.73 13.27 15.75
N VAL A 75 7.82 12.68 14.54
CA VAL A 75 6.70 12.00 13.88
C VAL A 75 6.75 10.49 14.12
N ASP A 76 5.60 9.81 14.07
CA ASP A 76 5.54 8.35 14.05
C ASP A 76 5.93 7.81 12.66
N SER A 77 7.24 7.80 12.42
CA SER A 77 7.79 7.33 11.14
C SER A 77 7.38 5.90 10.81
N LYS A 78 7.21 5.03 11.82
CA LYS A 78 6.79 3.64 11.62
C LYS A 78 5.36 3.58 11.08
N ARG A 79 4.45 4.36 11.65
CA ARG A 79 3.07 4.47 11.20
C ARG A 79 2.99 5.01 9.77
N VAL A 80 3.70 6.10 9.48
CA VAL A 80 3.73 6.72 8.15
C VAL A 80 4.23 5.72 7.10
N ILE A 81 5.37 5.07 7.34
CA ILE A 81 5.98 4.12 6.41
C ILE A 81 5.08 2.90 6.21
N ASN A 82 4.54 2.31 7.29
CA ASN A 82 3.70 1.13 7.18
C ASN A 82 2.42 1.43 6.43
N THR A 83 1.75 2.56 6.73
CA THR A 83 0.54 2.97 6.01
C THR A 83 0.82 3.17 4.52
N THR A 84 1.89 3.88 4.19
CA THR A 84 2.29 4.14 2.80
C THR A 84 2.58 2.84 2.05
N ARG A 85 3.32 1.92 2.66
CA ARG A 85 3.64 0.60 2.08
C ARG A 85 2.39 -0.25 1.86
N SER A 86 1.46 -0.25 2.83
CA SER A 86 0.20 -1.00 2.70
C SER A 86 -0.65 -0.46 1.54
N VAL A 87 -0.74 0.86 1.39
CA VAL A 87 -1.44 1.47 0.26
C VAL A 87 -0.74 1.15 -1.07
N ALA A 88 0.60 1.17 -1.11
CA ALA A 88 1.35 0.80 -2.30
C ALA A 88 1.10 -0.66 -2.69
N LEU A 89 1.12 -1.59 -1.74
CA LEU A 89 0.79 -3.00 -1.96
C LEU A 89 -0.62 -3.16 -2.54
N CYS A 90 -1.64 -2.53 -1.94
CA CYS A 90 -3.00 -2.57 -2.49
C CYS A 90 -3.06 -2.06 -3.94
N ARG A 91 -2.35 -0.98 -4.25
CA ARG A 91 -2.29 -0.45 -5.61
C ARG A 91 -1.57 -1.39 -6.56
N ASP A 92 -0.50 -2.05 -6.14
CA ASP A 92 0.21 -3.04 -6.94
C ASP A 92 -0.69 -4.24 -7.28
N LEU A 93 -1.45 -4.75 -6.30
CA LEU A 93 -2.42 -5.82 -6.51
C LEU A 93 -3.52 -5.43 -7.49
N ILE A 94 -4.07 -4.21 -7.37
CA ILE A 94 -5.13 -3.69 -8.26
C ILE A 94 -4.60 -3.40 -9.67
N ASN A 95 -3.41 -2.84 -9.78
CA ASN A 95 -2.81 -2.45 -11.06
C ASN A 95 -2.24 -3.64 -11.85
N THR A 96 -2.00 -4.76 -11.19
CA THR A 96 -1.52 -5.97 -11.85
C THR A 96 -2.68 -6.63 -12.61
N PRO A 97 -2.55 -6.84 -13.94
CA PRO A 97 -3.58 -7.49 -14.75
C PRO A 97 -3.93 -8.90 -14.25
N ALA A 98 -5.15 -9.35 -14.48
CA ALA A 98 -5.66 -10.64 -14.03
C ALA A 98 -4.78 -11.84 -14.46
N GLN A 99 -4.10 -11.74 -15.60
CA GLN A 99 -3.14 -12.75 -16.06
C GLN A 99 -1.99 -12.98 -15.05
N ASP A 100 -1.54 -11.91 -14.36
CA ASP A 100 -0.43 -11.94 -13.41
C ASP A 100 -0.90 -11.72 -11.97
N MET A 101 -2.21 -11.61 -11.75
CA MET A 101 -2.87 -11.51 -10.45
C MET A 101 -4.13 -12.39 -10.43
N ALA A 102 -3.95 -13.67 -10.70
CA ALA A 102 -4.94 -14.72 -10.55
C ALA A 102 -5.12 -15.10 -9.05
N PRO A 103 -6.12 -15.91 -8.68
CA PRO A 103 -6.35 -16.35 -7.30
C PRO A 103 -5.11 -16.94 -6.61
N SER A 104 -4.28 -17.72 -7.33
CA SER A 104 -3.02 -18.29 -6.79
C SER A 104 -1.98 -17.22 -6.46
N HIS A 105 -1.91 -16.15 -7.25
CA HIS A 105 -0.99 -15.05 -6.98
C HIS A 105 -1.43 -14.26 -5.73
N LEU A 106 -2.74 -14.02 -5.58
CA LEU A 106 -3.26 -13.38 -4.38
C LEU A 106 -3.03 -14.24 -3.12
N GLU A 107 -3.13 -15.57 -3.26
CA GLU A 107 -2.75 -16.49 -2.18
C GLU A 107 -1.28 -16.34 -1.81
N ALA A 108 -0.38 -16.29 -2.79
CA ALA A 108 1.06 -16.13 -2.54
C ALA A 108 1.36 -14.84 -1.76
N GLU A 109 0.83 -13.71 -2.21
CA GLU A 109 0.95 -12.42 -1.50
C GLU A 109 0.37 -12.47 -0.08
N SER A 110 -0.75 -13.19 0.11
CA SER A 110 -1.36 -13.36 1.43
C SER A 110 -0.50 -14.22 2.35
N ARG A 111 0.16 -15.26 1.82
CA ARG A 111 1.11 -16.09 2.58
C ARG A 111 2.35 -15.31 3.00
N ASP A 112 2.89 -14.48 2.10
CA ASP A 112 4.04 -13.62 2.40
C ASP A 112 3.69 -12.60 3.49
N MET A 113 2.50 -12.00 3.41
CA MET A 113 1.99 -11.09 4.43
C MET A 113 1.79 -11.82 5.77
N ALA A 114 1.18 -13.02 5.77
CA ALA A 114 1.00 -13.82 6.98
C ALA A 114 2.34 -14.16 7.64
N ALA A 115 3.32 -14.58 6.86
CA ALA A 115 4.66 -14.89 7.35
C ALA A 115 5.36 -13.64 7.94
N HIS A 116 5.21 -12.48 7.29
CA HIS A 116 5.83 -11.23 7.75
C HIS A 116 5.27 -10.75 9.09
N PHE A 117 3.97 -10.91 9.32
CA PHE A 117 3.29 -10.43 10.52
C PHE A 117 3.03 -11.53 11.58
N GLY A 118 3.41 -12.77 11.32
CA GLY A 118 3.12 -13.90 12.20
C GLY A 118 1.61 -14.20 12.30
N ALA A 119 0.89 -14.02 11.20
CA ALA A 119 -0.52 -14.36 11.10
C ALA A 119 -0.71 -15.84 10.75
N ASN A 120 -1.85 -16.41 11.16
CA ASN A 120 -2.26 -17.72 10.68
C ASN A 120 -3.01 -17.54 9.37
N ILE A 121 -2.76 -18.45 8.43
CA ILE A 121 -3.45 -18.47 7.13
C ILE A 121 -3.99 -19.87 6.86
N SER A 122 -5.25 -19.95 6.45
CA SER A 122 -5.85 -21.17 5.92
C SER A 122 -6.40 -20.93 4.53
N ILE A 123 -6.32 -21.95 3.69
CA ILE A 123 -6.77 -21.90 2.30
C ILE A 123 -7.75 -23.06 2.08
N THR A 124 -8.93 -22.76 1.54
CA THR A 124 -9.86 -23.76 1.04
C THR A 124 -9.92 -23.66 -0.48
N LEU A 125 -9.54 -24.72 -1.19
CA LEU A 125 -9.23 -24.68 -2.61
C LEU A 125 -10.20 -25.56 -3.42
N GLY A 126 -10.64 -25.06 -4.57
CA GLY A 126 -11.36 -25.84 -5.58
C GLY A 126 -12.62 -26.53 -5.02
N ASP A 127 -12.72 -27.85 -5.17
CA ASP A 127 -13.89 -28.62 -4.73
C ASP A 127 -14.06 -28.69 -3.20
N GLU A 128 -13.00 -28.44 -2.43
CA GLU A 128 -13.10 -28.32 -0.96
C GLU A 128 -14.05 -27.21 -0.54
N LEU A 129 -14.20 -26.17 -1.37
CA LEU A 129 -15.15 -25.07 -1.16
C LEU A 129 -16.61 -25.57 -1.07
N LEU A 130 -16.95 -26.64 -1.81
CA LEU A 130 -18.31 -27.22 -1.76
C LEU A 130 -18.56 -27.88 -0.41
N ALA A 131 -17.58 -28.65 0.08
CA ALA A 131 -17.66 -29.30 1.39
C ALA A 131 -17.68 -28.26 2.53
N ALA A 132 -17.01 -27.12 2.36
CA ALA A 132 -17.00 -26.01 3.31
C ALA A 132 -18.26 -25.11 3.24
N GLY A 133 -19.24 -25.41 2.39
CA GLY A 133 -20.44 -24.59 2.22
C GLY A 133 -20.22 -23.30 1.43
N CYS A 134 -19.06 -23.13 0.78
CA CYS A 134 -18.68 -21.95 0.00
C CYS A 134 -18.99 -22.11 -1.50
N GLY A 135 -20.15 -22.70 -1.83
CA GLY A 135 -20.53 -23.02 -3.20
C GLY A 135 -20.60 -21.83 -4.16
N ALA A 136 -20.87 -20.61 -3.65
CA ALA A 136 -20.88 -19.40 -4.47
C ALA A 136 -19.46 -19.06 -4.99
N ILE A 137 -18.44 -19.17 -4.15
CA ILE A 137 -17.04 -18.94 -4.54
C ILE A 137 -16.64 -19.97 -5.60
N HIS A 138 -16.96 -21.25 -5.36
CA HIS A 138 -16.70 -22.32 -6.32
C HIS A 138 -17.40 -22.05 -7.66
N ALA A 139 -18.69 -21.69 -7.65
CA ALA A 139 -19.47 -21.49 -8.87
C ALA A 139 -18.91 -20.34 -9.75
N VAL A 140 -18.43 -19.26 -9.14
CA VAL A 140 -17.83 -18.14 -9.84
C VAL A 140 -16.47 -18.50 -10.44
N GLY A 141 -15.62 -19.22 -9.69
CA GLY A 141 -14.24 -19.46 -10.07
C GLY A 141 -13.97 -20.74 -10.89
N ARG A 142 -14.91 -21.71 -10.91
CA ARG A 142 -14.68 -23.04 -11.51
C ARG A 142 -14.41 -23.05 -13.00
N ALA A 143 -14.73 -21.97 -13.71
CA ALA A 143 -14.51 -21.86 -15.16
C ALA A 143 -13.12 -21.31 -15.52
N ALA A 144 -12.35 -20.85 -14.54
CA ALA A 144 -10.98 -20.38 -14.75
C ALA A 144 -9.99 -21.53 -14.64
N ASP A 145 -8.84 -21.38 -15.33
CA ASP A 145 -7.73 -22.35 -15.25
C ASP A 145 -7.10 -22.37 -13.85
N ASP A 146 -7.11 -21.22 -13.15
CA ASP A 146 -6.65 -21.12 -11.77
C ASP A 146 -7.83 -21.36 -10.81
N ALA A 147 -7.73 -22.40 -10.00
CA ALA A 147 -8.80 -22.85 -9.13
C ALA A 147 -9.24 -21.77 -8.12
N PRO A 148 -10.55 -21.62 -7.88
CA PRO A 148 -11.09 -20.71 -6.87
C PRO A 148 -10.63 -21.10 -5.48
N ARG A 149 -10.48 -20.10 -4.61
CA ARG A 149 -10.03 -20.31 -3.23
C ARG A 149 -10.61 -19.30 -2.26
N LEU A 150 -10.82 -19.75 -1.04
CA LEU A 150 -11.07 -18.90 0.12
C LEU A 150 -9.77 -18.77 0.89
N ILE A 151 -9.33 -17.54 1.09
CA ILE A 151 -8.15 -17.20 1.88
C ILE A 151 -8.64 -16.64 3.21
N ASP A 152 -8.34 -17.30 4.31
CA ASP A 152 -8.70 -16.87 5.65
C ASP A 152 -7.41 -16.55 6.43
N LEU A 153 -7.29 -15.30 6.88
CA LEU A 153 -6.18 -14.77 7.66
C LEU A 153 -6.64 -14.41 9.05
N THR A 154 -6.00 -14.94 10.07
CA THR A 154 -6.23 -14.56 11.46
C THR A 154 -4.96 -14.04 12.11
N TRP A 155 -5.07 -12.93 12.83
CA TRP A 155 -3.96 -12.27 13.48
C TRP A 155 -4.37 -11.64 14.81
N GLY A 156 -3.46 -11.64 15.78
CA GLY A 156 -3.68 -11.03 17.09
C GLY A 156 -3.97 -12.06 18.19
N ASP A 157 -4.42 -11.57 19.35
CA ASP A 157 -4.76 -12.38 20.50
C ASP A 157 -6.13 -13.04 20.30
N GLU A 158 -6.20 -14.36 20.45
CA GLU A 158 -7.44 -15.15 20.32
C GLU A 158 -8.54 -14.72 21.31
N ASN A 159 -8.16 -14.14 22.45
CA ASN A 159 -9.08 -13.69 23.51
C ASN A 159 -9.51 -12.22 23.34
N ALA A 160 -8.92 -11.50 22.40
CA ALA A 160 -9.31 -10.12 22.12
C ALA A 160 -10.63 -10.05 21.35
N PRO A 161 -11.34 -8.90 21.41
CA PRO A 161 -12.51 -8.68 20.55
C PRO A 161 -12.17 -8.88 19.09
N LYS A 162 -12.99 -9.68 18.38
CA LYS A 162 -12.75 -10.04 16.98
C LYS A 162 -13.39 -9.03 16.04
N ILE A 163 -12.62 -8.64 15.02
CA ILE A 163 -13.08 -7.86 13.87
C ILE A 163 -12.86 -8.73 12.63
N THR A 164 -13.89 -8.89 11.82
CA THR A 164 -13.79 -9.58 10.52
C THR A 164 -13.91 -8.54 9.40
N ILE A 165 -13.00 -8.61 8.44
CA ILE A 165 -13.01 -7.81 7.21
C ILE A 165 -13.17 -8.78 6.05
N VAL A 166 -14.15 -8.50 5.16
CA VAL A 166 -14.47 -9.34 4.00
C VAL A 166 -14.31 -8.52 2.73
#